data_8777265e9b528458e072ec97f38169aa
#
_entry.id   8777265e9b528458e072ec97f38169aa
#
_cell.length_a   1.000
_cell.length_b   1.000
_cell.length_c   1.000
_cell.angle_alpha   90.00
_cell.angle_beta   90.00
_cell.angle_gamma   90.00
#
_symmetry.space_group_name_H-M   'P 1'
#
loop_
_entity.id
_entity.type
_entity.pdbx_description
1 polymer ?
#
loop_
_entity_poly.entity_id
_entity_poly.type
_entity_poly.pdbx_seq_one_letter_code
_entity_poly.pdbx_strand_id
1 'polypeptide(L)'
;MEQFTNTVPTGWTMNNDALAGQATGAGQVHSGLSAVQLASGAQMSQTHAAAPGSYYRLSFYAQGVGDQPAVTGRIIFTDAAGGESNAADVTVRSQDMVKTAPNFGYYQVISTVVPENVTTVTVYLEATGGADDSVILDDVSLTVV
;
A
#
# COMPACT_ATOMS: atom_id res chain seq x y z
N MET A 1 -2.60 -2.79 10.81
CA MET A 1 -1.54 -1.79 11.05
C MET A 1 -1.68 -1.20 12.44
N GLU A 2 -1.27 -1.97 13.42
CA GLU A 2 -1.57 -1.64 14.81
C GLU A 2 -0.43 -0.90 15.52
N GLN A 3 0.80 -1.02 15.01
CA GLN A 3 1.97 -0.39 15.62
C GLN A 3 2.51 0.71 14.72
N PHE A 4 2.78 1.86 15.31
CA PHE A 4 3.27 3.04 14.62
C PHE A 4 4.51 3.58 15.33
N THR A 5 5.43 4.12 14.53
CA THR A 5 6.52 4.97 15.02
C THR A 5 6.17 6.39 14.56
N ASN A 6 5.70 7.21 15.51
CA ASN A 6 5.07 8.50 15.21
C ASN A 6 3.86 8.30 14.27
N THR A 7 3.89 8.83 13.06
CA THR A 7 2.78 8.74 12.09
C THR A 7 2.95 7.61 11.07
N VAL A 8 4.06 6.87 11.12
CA VAL A 8 4.39 5.84 10.13
C VAL A 8 4.18 4.46 10.73
N PRO A 9 3.45 3.56 10.03
CA PRO A 9 3.33 2.18 10.51
C PRO A 9 4.72 1.54 10.66
N THR A 10 4.92 0.84 11.76
CA THR A 10 6.20 0.19 12.06
C THR A 10 6.57 -0.80 10.96
N GLY A 11 7.80 -0.74 10.47
CA GLY A 11 8.30 -1.60 9.39
C GLY A 11 8.11 -1.03 7.98
N TRP A 12 7.45 0.11 7.84
CA TRP A 12 7.26 0.78 6.57
C TRP A 12 8.14 2.02 6.44
N THR A 13 8.53 2.35 5.21
CA THR A 13 9.30 3.54 4.89
C THR A 13 8.42 4.52 4.13
N MET A 14 8.48 5.80 4.50
CA MET A 14 7.73 6.87 3.85
C MET A 14 8.67 7.77 3.04
N ASN A 15 8.19 8.25 1.89
CA ASN A 15 8.88 9.30 1.15
C ASN A 15 8.87 10.64 1.90
N ASN A 16 7.80 10.89 2.67
CA ASN A 16 7.67 12.08 3.51
C ASN A 16 6.72 11.75 4.67
N ASP A 17 7.26 11.67 5.88
CA ASP A 17 6.51 11.29 7.09
C ASP A 17 5.36 12.26 7.39
N ALA A 18 5.49 13.54 6.98
CA ALA A 18 4.44 14.53 7.19
C ALA A 18 3.16 14.23 6.41
N LEU A 19 3.23 13.36 5.39
CA LEU A 19 2.08 12.95 4.59
C LEU A 19 1.39 11.70 5.14
N ALA A 20 1.89 11.13 6.23
CA ALA A 20 1.30 9.97 6.87
C ALA A 20 0.65 10.35 8.19
N GLY A 21 -0.46 9.70 8.52
CA GLY A 21 -1.14 9.84 9.80
C GLY A 21 -1.67 8.50 10.30
N GLN A 22 -1.87 8.40 11.59
CA GLN A 22 -2.51 7.25 12.20
C GLN A 22 -4.01 7.52 12.32
N ALA A 23 -4.81 6.66 11.69
CA ALA A 23 -6.27 6.74 11.78
C ALA A 23 -6.75 5.80 12.90
N THR A 24 -7.49 6.35 13.88
CA THR A 24 -8.02 5.60 15.02
C THR A 24 -9.50 5.87 15.25
N GLY A 25 -10.10 6.73 14.42
CA GLY A 25 -11.50 7.12 14.56
C GLY A 25 -12.47 6.02 14.21
N ALA A 26 -13.69 6.13 14.74
CA ALA A 26 -14.78 5.20 14.39
C ALA A 26 -15.05 5.25 12.88
N GLY A 27 -15.10 4.07 12.25
CA GLY A 27 -15.31 3.97 10.81
C GLY A 27 -14.07 4.21 9.94
N GLN A 28 -12.91 4.49 10.55
CA GLN A 28 -11.64 4.71 9.87
C GLN A 28 -10.68 3.54 9.98
N VAL A 29 -11.09 2.44 10.58
CA VAL A 29 -10.27 1.25 10.78
C VAL A 29 -11.06 0.05 10.29
N HIS A 30 -10.45 -0.77 9.43
CA HIS A 30 -11.08 -2.00 8.93
C HIS A 30 -11.04 -3.09 10.00
N SER A 31 -9.90 -3.27 10.66
CA SER A 31 -9.75 -4.22 11.75
C SER A 31 -8.79 -3.69 12.81
N GLY A 32 -8.90 -4.17 14.04
CA GLY A 32 -8.07 -3.74 15.16
C GLY A 32 -8.37 -2.29 15.58
N LEU A 33 -7.32 -1.54 15.95
CA LEU A 33 -7.45 -0.20 16.54
C LEU A 33 -6.89 0.92 15.67
N SER A 34 -6.10 0.62 14.66
CA SER A 34 -5.38 1.63 13.88
C SER A 34 -5.27 1.26 12.41
N ALA A 35 -5.27 2.29 11.57
CA ALA A 35 -4.97 2.22 10.13
C ALA A 35 -4.07 3.39 9.78
N VAL A 36 -3.44 3.38 8.59
CA VAL A 36 -2.65 4.51 8.12
C VAL A 36 -3.48 5.38 7.18
N GLN A 37 -3.38 6.69 7.35
CA GLN A 37 -3.97 7.67 6.44
C GLN A 37 -2.85 8.33 5.64
N LEU A 38 -2.92 8.21 4.32
CA LEU A 38 -1.93 8.77 3.40
C LEU A 38 -2.53 9.97 2.68
N ALA A 39 -1.92 11.14 2.86
CA ALA A 39 -2.26 12.33 2.09
C ALA A 39 -1.79 12.16 0.64
N SER A 40 -2.40 12.90 -0.29
CA SER A 40 -2.00 12.89 -1.70
C SER A 40 -0.51 13.16 -1.85
N GLY A 41 0.18 12.32 -2.61
CA GLY A 41 1.63 12.37 -2.79
C GLY A 41 2.43 11.50 -1.83
N ALA A 42 1.78 10.92 -0.81
CA ALA A 42 2.43 10.00 0.11
C ALA A 42 2.72 8.66 -0.57
N GLN A 43 3.91 8.14 -0.36
CA GLN A 43 4.28 6.80 -0.82
C GLN A 43 4.92 6.05 0.33
N MET A 44 4.37 4.89 0.67
CA MET A 44 4.97 4.00 1.65
C MET A 44 5.46 2.72 1.00
N SER A 45 6.55 2.17 1.50
CA SER A 45 7.17 0.99 0.93
C SER A 45 7.73 0.05 1.99
N GLN A 46 7.85 -1.22 1.59
CA GLN A 46 8.46 -2.25 2.42
C GLN A 46 9.17 -3.25 1.51
N THR A 47 10.39 -3.64 1.87
CA THR A 47 11.22 -4.54 1.07
C THR A 47 11.44 -5.85 1.80
N HIS A 48 11.35 -6.96 1.07
CA HIS A 48 11.55 -8.31 1.57
C HIS A 48 12.50 -9.08 0.66
N ALA A 49 13.11 -10.14 1.21
CA ALA A 49 13.86 -11.10 0.39
C ALA A 49 12.90 -11.79 -0.56
N ALA A 50 13.30 -11.93 -1.82
CA ALA A 50 12.49 -12.58 -2.84
C ALA A 50 12.65 -14.10 -2.82
N ALA A 51 11.59 -14.81 -3.21
CA ALA A 51 11.58 -16.27 -3.38
C ALA A 51 11.47 -16.61 -4.86
N PRO A 52 12.58 -16.81 -5.60
CA PRO A 52 12.53 -17.15 -7.02
C PRO A 52 11.64 -18.35 -7.30
N GLY A 53 10.91 -18.30 -8.41
CA GLY A 53 9.96 -19.34 -8.78
C GLY A 53 8.56 -19.19 -8.18
N SER A 54 8.38 -18.27 -7.27
CA SER A 54 7.09 -18.00 -6.62
C SER A 54 6.36 -16.85 -7.26
N TYR A 55 5.08 -16.70 -6.92
CA TYR A 55 4.28 -15.51 -7.20
C TYR A 55 4.01 -14.79 -5.89
N TYR A 56 3.83 -13.48 -5.94
CA TYR A 56 3.43 -12.69 -4.77
C TYR A 56 2.03 -12.10 -4.97
N ARG A 57 1.27 -12.06 -3.88
CA ARG A 57 -0.01 -11.36 -3.82
C ARG A 57 0.11 -10.17 -2.90
N LEU A 58 -0.18 -8.98 -3.43
CA LEU A 58 -0.40 -7.78 -2.62
C LEU A 58 -1.89 -7.61 -2.44
N SER A 59 -2.34 -7.46 -1.20
CA SER A 59 -3.73 -7.15 -0.88
C SER A 59 -3.81 -6.06 0.18
N PHE A 60 -4.87 -5.28 0.13
CA PHE A 60 -5.11 -4.22 1.10
C PHE A 60 -6.59 -3.82 1.11
N TYR A 61 -6.99 -3.20 2.21
CA TYR A 61 -8.27 -2.54 2.32
C TYR A 61 -8.05 -1.03 2.25
N ALA A 62 -8.93 -0.31 1.54
CA ALA A 62 -8.82 1.12 1.34
C ALA A 62 -10.16 1.82 1.49
N GLN A 63 -10.11 3.01 2.11
CA GLN A 63 -11.23 3.94 2.21
C GLN A 63 -10.74 5.32 1.78
N GLY A 64 -11.42 5.94 0.82
CA GLY A 64 -11.08 7.27 0.35
C GLY A 64 -11.68 8.37 1.22
N VAL A 65 -10.95 9.47 1.34
CA VAL A 65 -11.39 10.68 2.04
C VAL A 65 -11.21 11.87 1.10
N GLY A 66 -12.26 12.64 0.89
CA GLY A 66 -12.26 13.78 -0.03
C GLY A 66 -12.99 13.48 -1.33
N ASP A 67 -12.82 14.35 -2.32
CA ASP A 67 -13.58 14.30 -3.58
C ASP A 67 -13.04 13.28 -4.58
N GLN A 68 -11.72 13.22 -4.73
CA GLN A 68 -11.07 12.41 -5.77
C GLN A 68 -9.85 11.63 -5.26
N PRO A 69 -9.93 10.93 -4.12
CA PRO A 69 -8.82 10.12 -3.63
C PRO A 69 -8.60 8.91 -4.53
N ALA A 70 -7.34 8.55 -4.74
CA ALA A 70 -6.95 7.37 -5.48
C ALA A 70 -5.70 6.76 -4.85
N VAL A 71 -5.47 5.46 -5.09
CA VAL A 71 -4.29 4.76 -4.58
C VAL A 71 -3.78 3.79 -5.63
N THR A 72 -2.45 3.68 -5.74
CA THR A 72 -1.79 2.68 -6.58
C THR A 72 -0.91 1.80 -5.70
N GLY A 73 -1.10 0.49 -5.83
CA GLY A 73 -0.23 -0.51 -5.24
C GLY A 73 0.67 -1.12 -6.31
N ARG A 74 1.95 -1.36 -5.99
CA ARG A 74 2.92 -1.95 -6.91
C ARG A 74 3.75 -3.01 -6.23
N ILE A 75 4.16 -4.00 -7.03
CA ILE A 75 5.18 -4.96 -6.64
C ILE A 75 6.36 -4.78 -7.60
N ILE A 76 7.53 -4.47 -7.05
CA ILE A 76 8.77 -4.26 -7.82
C ILE A 76 9.76 -5.35 -7.46
N PHE A 77 10.33 -6.01 -8.49
CA PHE A 77 11.43 -6.94 -8.32
C PHE A 77 12.76 -6.23 -8.55
N THR A 78 13.75 -6.51 -7.70
CA THR A 78 15.10 -5.97 -7.83
C THR A 78 16.08 -7.12 -7.89
N ASP A 79 16.95 -7.11 -8.92
CA ASP A 79 18.00 -8.12 -9.09
C ASP A 79 19.26 -7.78 -8.29
N ALA A 80 20.25 -8.69 -8.31
CA ALA A 80 21.48 -8.50 -7.57
C ALA A 80 22.32 -7.30 -8.03
N ALA A 81 22.13 -6.85 -9.26
CA ALA A 81 22.82 -5.68 -9.80
C ALA A 81 22.07 -4.37 -9.54
N GLY A 82 20.90 -4.43 -8.89
CA GLY A 82 20.07 -3.26 -8.59
C GLY A 82 19.08 -2.93 -9.69
N GLY A 83 18.96 -3.76 -10.72
CA GLY A 83 17.98 -3.56 -11.80
C GLY A 83 16.56 -3.84 -11.30
N GLU A 84 15.64 -2.93 -11.60
CA GLU A 84 14.26 -3.02 -11.16
C GLU A 84 13.31 -3.36 -12.30
N SER A 85 12.28 -4.14 -12.00
CA SER A 85 11.20 -4.43 -12.94
C SER A 85 9.85 -4.37 -12.22
N ASN A 86 8.83 -3.86 -12.92
CA ASN A 86 7.48 -3.82 -12.41
C ASN A 86 6.84 -5.20 -12.57
N ALA A 87 6.57 -5.85 -11.45
CA ALA A 87 6.00 -7.21 -11.42
C ALA A 87 4.48 -7.22 -11.41
N ALA A 88 3.87 -6.18 -10.86
CA ALA A 88 2.42 -6.00 -10.81
C ALA A 88 2.08 -4.59 -10.36
N ASP A 89 0.93 -4.10 -10.78
CA ASP A 89 0.33 -2.90 -10.21
C ASP A 89 -1.19 -3.00 -10.20
N VAL A 90 -1.80 -2.28 -9.27
CA VAL A 90 -3.24 -2.08 -9.19
C VAL A 90 -3.51 -0.63 -8.83
N THR A 91 -4.34 0.04 -9.64
CA THR A 91 -4.77 1.40 -9.38
C THR A 91 -6.24 1.41 -9.04
N VAL A 92 -6.56 1.94 -7.86
CA VAL A 92 -7.95 2.19 -7.45
C VAL A 92 -8.24 3.64 -7.77
N ARG A 93 -8.97 3.86 -8.86
CA ARG A 93 -9.33 5.21 -9.30
C ARG A 93 -10.38 5.79 -8.36
N SER A 94 -10.49 7.12 -8.36
CA SER A 94 -11.43 7.81 -7.49
C SER A 94 -12.87 7.30 -7.64
N GLN A 95 -13.31 7.03 -8.88
CA GLN A 95 -14.65 6.52 -9.13
C GLN A 95 -14.88 5.10 -8.61
N ASP A 96 -13.81 4.34 -8.36
CA ASP A 96 -13.86 2.96 -7.86
C ASP A 96 -13.57 2.89 -6.36
N MET A 97 -13.24 4.02 -5.74
CA MET A 97 -12.88 4.09 -4.33
C MET A 97 -14.12 4.10 -3.45
N VAL A 98 -14.10 3.26 -2.40
CA VAL A 98 -15.13 3.32 -1.35
C VAL A 98 -14.82 4.53 -0.47
N LYS A 99 -15.78 5.46 -0.35
CA LYS A 99 -15.62 6.73 0.38
C LYS A 99 -16.56 6.87 1.57
N THR A 100 -17.39 5.88 1.83
CA THR A 100 -18.43 5.96 2.86
C THR A 100 -18.04 5.16 4.09
N ALA A 101 -17.62 5.87 5.16
CA ALA A 101 -17.34 5.23 6.43
C ALA A 101 -18.59 4.51 6.96
N PRO A 102 -18.47 3.32 7.58
CA PRO A 102 -17.24 2.62 7.95
C PRO A 102 -16.74 1.63 6.90
N ASN A 103 -17.16 1.74 5.66
CA ASN A 103 -16.91 0.73 4.63
C ASN A 103 -15.52 0.88 4.02
N PHE A 104 -14.88 -0.26 3.72
CA PHE A 104 -13.60 -0.35 3.01
C PHE A 104 -13.79 -1.20 1.77
N GLY A 105 -13.05 -0.87 0.70
CA GLY A 105 -12.91 -1.76 -0.45
C GLY A 105 -11.72 -2.69 -0.25
N TYR A 106 -11.83 -3.91 -0.77
CA TYR A 106 -10.73 -4.86 -0.78
C TYR A 106 -10.14 -4.95 -2.18
N TYR A 107 -8.82 -4.86 -2.27
CA TYR A 107 -8.09 -4.87 -3.55
C TYR A 107 -6.91 -5.81 -3.48
N GLN A 108 -6.61 -6.47 -4.58
CA GLN A 108 -5.46 -7.36 -4.66
C GLN A 108 -4.89 -7.40 -6.07
N VAL A 109 -3.61 -7.77 -6.16
CA VAL A 109 -2.94 -8.03 -7.42
C VAL A 109 -1.90 -9.13 -7.19
N ILE A 110 -1.70 -9.97 -8.20
CA ILE A 110 -0.72 -11.05 -8.18
C ILE A 110 0.38 -10.71 -9.17
N SER A 111 1.63 -10.87 -8.74
CA SER A 111 2.80 -10.60 -9.57
C SER A 111 2.99 -11.66 -10.66
N THR A 112 3.88 -11.35 -11.62
CA THR A 112 4.50 -12.38 -12.46
C THR A 112 5.37 -13.30 -11.58
N VAL A 113 5.80 -14.43 -12.14
CA VAL A 113 6.73 -15.33 -11.44
C VAL A 113 8.04 -14.59 -11.15
N VAL A 114 8.60 -14.82 -9.96
CA VAL A 114 9.87 -14.21 -9.56
C VAL A 114 11.02 -14.88 -10.34
N PRO A 115 11.77 -14.12 -11.16
CA PRO A 115 12.94 -14.67 -11.86
C PRO A 115 14.06 -15.09 -10.91
N GLU A 116 14.90 -16.00 -11.39
CA GLU A 116 16.03 -16.56 -10.60
C GLU A 116 17.05 -15.51 -10.14
N ASN A 117 17.23 -14.42 -10.90
CA ASN A 117 18.21 -13.38 -10.59
C ASN A 117 17.66 -12.29 -9.64
N VAL A 118 16.41 -12.35 -9.27
CA VAL A 118 15.79 -11.38 -8.36
C VAL A 118 16.11 -11.71 -6.92
N THR A 119 16.59 -10.72 -6.17
CA THR A 119 16.99 -10.86 -4.78
C THR A 119 16.01 -10.27 -3.78
N THR A 120 15.30 -9.19 -4.18
CA THR A 120 14.32 -8.54 -3.31
C THR A 120 13.02 -8.22 -4.03
N VAL A 121 11.96 -8.17 -3.24
CA VAL A 121 10.64 -7.69 -3.66
C VAL A 121 10.28 -6.49 -2.78
N THR A 122 9.83 -5.41 -3.42
CA THR A 122 9.38 -4.19 -2.72
C THR A 122 7.94 -3.93 -3.06
N VAL A 123 7.15 -3.64 -2.02
CA VAL A 123 5.77 -3.18 -2.15
C VAL A 123 5.75 -1.67 -2.00
N TYR A 124 5.06 -1.01 -2.91
CA TYR A 124 4.77 0.43 -2.84
C TYR A 124 3.27 0.64 -2.79
N LEU A 125 2.84 1.58 -1.94
CA LEU A 125 1.47 2.08 -1.91
C LEU A 125 1.55 3.60 -1.95
N GLU A 126 0.97 4.19 -3.00
CA GLU A 126 1.03 5.62 -3.26
C GLU A 126 -0.37 6.20 -3.32
N ALA A 127 -0.64 7.20 -2.49
CA ALA A 127 -1.89 7.96 -2.55
C ALA A 127 -1.76 9.09 -3.57
N THR A 128 -2.76 9.24 -4.41
CA THR A 128 -2.87 10.32 -5.40
C THR A 128 -4.23 10.97 -5.28
N GLY A 129 -4.44 12.04 -6.02
CA GLY A 129 -5.71 12.79 -5.98
C GLY A 129 -5.47 14.27 -5.81
N GLY A 130 -6.49 14.99 -5.34
CA GLY A 130 -6.40 16.41 -5.06
C GLY A 130 -5.60 16.72 -3.81
N ALA A 131 -5.28 18.01 -3.61
CA ALA A 131 -4.42 18.45 -2.50
C ALA A 131 -5.00 18.13 -1.12
N ASP A 132 -6.34 18.09 -1.01
CA ASP A 132 -7.02 17.83 0.26
C ASP A 132 -7.53 16.39 0.39
N ASP A 133 -7.19 15.53 -0.57
CA ASP A 133 -7.63 14.14 -0.58
C ASP A 133 -6.63 13.26 0.17
N SER A 134 -7.14 12.16 0.73
CA SER A 134 -6.33 11.16 1.38
C SER A 134 -6.96 9.77 1.24
N VAL A 135 -6.16 8.74 1.55
CA VAL A 135 -6.60 7.35 1.53
C VAL A 135 -6.23 6.72 2.86
N ILE A 136 -7.18 6.02 3.46
CA ILE A 136 -6.94 5.22 4.65
C ILE A 136 -6.70 3.77 4.19
N LEU A 137 -5.57 3.21 4.57
CA LEU A 137 -5.18 1.83 4.25
C LEU A 137 -5.10 0.99 5.51
N ASP A 138 -5.60 -0.22 5.44
CA ASP A 138 -5.53 -1.18 6.52
C ASP A 138 -5.32 -2.59 5.99
N ASP A 139 -4.83 -3.47 6.86
CA ASP A 139 -4.62 -4.89 6.57
C ASP A 139 -3.87 -5.11 5.25
N VAL A 140 -2.77 -4.37 5.07
CA VAL A 140 -1.88 -4.52 3.92
C VAL A 140 -1.07 -5.79 4.08
N SER A 141 -1.09 -6.65 3.08
CA SER A 141 -0.44 -7.96 3.12
C SER A 141 0.30 -8.25 1.82
N LEU A 142 1.51 -8.77 1.94
CA LEU A 142 2.25 -9.37 0.84
C LEU A 142 2.52 -10.82 1.18
N THR A 143 2.00 -11.73 0.36
CA THR A 143 2.13 -13.17 0.60
C THR A 143 2.65 -13.89 -0.64
N VAL A 144 3.36 -15.00 -0.42
CA VAL A 144 3.73 -15.94 -1.48
C VAL A 144 2.49 -16.76 -1.83
N VAL A 145 2.22 -16.88 -3.10
CA VAL A 145 1.05 -17.62 -3.61
C VAL A 145 1.47 -19.01 -4.05
#